data_49d5b9c136469da8cb9e40943b4970d3
#
_entry.id   49d5b9c136469da8cb9e40943b4970d3
#
_cell.length_a   1.000
_cell.length_b   1.000
_cell.length_c   1.000
_cell.angle_alpha   90.00
_cell.angle_beta   90.00
_cell.angle_gamma   90.00
#
_symmetry.space_group_name_H-M   'P 1'
#
loop_
_entity.id
_entity.type
_entity.pdbx_description
1 polymer ?
#
loop_
_entity_poly.entity_id
_entity_poly.type
_entity_poly.pdbx_seq_one_letter_code
_entity_poly.pdbx_strand_id
1 'polypeptide(L)'
;MKKQFELIATAAAGLEAVVGRELRDLGYDCQVENGRVRFQGDRRAIIETNLWLRAADRVKIVVGTFPAKTFEELFQGVFALDWENYLPLGARFPISKAKCVKSKLHNEPSVQAISKKAVVKKLQKHYARPEGVPLMENGAEFKIEVSILKDQATVLIDTTGSSLFKRGYRTEKGGAPIKENMAAAILMLSNWYPDKPLIDPTCGSGTFCIEAAMIARNMAPGLRRTFSFEEWNWMDDRLIHEVRQEASRKINREIELDIMGTDIDARMVEIAKENAQKAGVSRDITFKQMRVQDLHSDKINGVIISNPPYGERLSDDEGVTKLYTKMGHVFAPLKTWSKFILTSDEGFESKFGSKADKKRKLYNGTLKVDLYQYFGERVKRQIKA
;
A
#
# COMPACT_ATOMS: atom_id res chain seq x y z
N MET A 1 -11.97 23.89 19.55
CA MET A 1 -11.02 23.56 18.47
C MET A 1 -11.14 22.08 18.16
N LYS A 2 -11.11 21.67 16.88
CA LYS A 2 -11.09 20.24 16.50
C LYS A 2 -9.79 19.62 17.01
N LYS A 3 -9.86 18.45 17.63
CA LYS A 3 -8.67 17.73 18.12
C LYS A 3 -7.77 17.38 16.94
N GLN A 4 -6.52 17.82 16.96
CA GLN A 4 -5.50 17.48 15.96
C GLN A 4 -4.70 16.28 16.44
N PHE A 5 -4.31 15.43 15.50
CA PHE A 5 -3.48 14.26 15.71
C PHE A 5 -2.22 14.39 14.86
N GLU A 6 -1.11 13.97 15.42
CA GLU A 6 0.05 13.64 14.61
C GLU A 6 -0.16 12.25 14.03
N LEU A 7 -0.08 12.13 12.69
CA LEU A 7 -0.37 10.92 11.94
C LEU A 7 0.86 10.47 11.16
N ILE A 8 0.95 9.15 10.97
CA ILE A 8 1.98 8.51 10.14
C ILE A 8 1.30 7.59 9.14
N ALA A 9 1.59 7.77 7.85
CA ALA A 9 1.32 6.78 6.82
C ALA A 9 2.59 5.95 6.58
N THR A 10 2.54 4.64 6.82
CA THR A 10 3.70 3.75 6.59
C THR A 10 3.77 3.36 5.13
N ALA A 11 4.99 3.29 4.59
CA ALA A 11 5.26 2.97 3.18
C ALA A 11 6.37 1.93 3.05
N ALA A 12 6.34 1.15 1.99
CA ALA A 12 7.48 0.33 1.61
C ALA A 12 8.67 1.21 1.18
N ALA A 13 9.89 0.73 1.44
CA ALA A 13 11.10 1.47 1.07
C ALA A 13 11.14 1.77 -0.43
N GLY A 14 11.38 3.02 -0.78
CA GLY A 14 11.39 3.54 -2.15
C GLY A 14 10.03 4.08 -2.63
N LEU A 15 8.96 3.92 -1.85
CA LEU A 15 7.61 4.42 -2.16
C LEU A 15 7.16 5.60 -1.28
N GLU A 16 7.98 6.05 -0.33
CA GLU A 16 7.62 7.10 0.62
C GLU A 16 7.25 8.41 -0.09
N ALA A 17 7.97 8.77 -1.15
CA ALA A 17 7.67 9.97 -1.93
C ALA A 17 6.34 9.87 -2.69
N VAL A 18 5.90 8.66 -3.06
CA VAL A 18 4.59 8.42 -3.69
C VAL A 18 3.49 8.69 -2.67
N VAL A 19 3.60 8.11 -1.47
CA VAL A 19 2.66 8.36 -0.36
C VAL A 19 2.62 9.85 0.03
N GLY A 20 3.78 10.52 0.05
CA GLY A 20 3.86 11.95 0.33
C GLY A 20 3.16 12.80 -0.73
N ARG A 21 3.19 12.40 -2.02
CA ARG A 21 2.42 13.05 -3.07
C ARG A 21 0.92 12.84 -2.86
N GLU A 22 0.46 11.61 -2.60
CA GLU A 22 -0.94 11.32 -2.31
C GLU A 22 -1.49 12.17 -1.15
N LEU A 23 -0.71 12.33 -0.07
CA LEU A 23 -1.10 13.17 1.08
C LEU A 23 -1.24 14.65 0.68
N ARG A 24 -0.30 15.19 -0.11
CA ARG A 24 -0.40 16.57 -0.62
C ARG A 24 -1.58 16.76 -1.57
N ASP A 25 -1.87 15.77 -2.41
CA ASP A 25 -3.03 15.79 -3.32
C ASP A 25 -4.36 15.77 -2.53
N LEU A 26 -4.36 15.20 -1.31
CA LEU A 26 -5.47 15.26 -0.36
C LEU A 26 -5.50 16.57 0.46
N GLY A 27 -4.51 17.44 0.31
CA GLY A 27 -4.43 18.74 1.01
C GLY A 27 -3.68 18.69 2.36
N TYR A 28 -2.93 17.63 2.65
CA TYR A 28 -2.15 17.52 3.88
C TYR A 28 -0.67 17.84 3.64
N ASP A 29 -0.15 18.83 4.35
CA ASP A 29 1.29 19.05 4.44
C ASP A 29 1.94 17.87 5.16
N CYS A 30 3.07 17.39 4.61
CA CYS A 30 3.69 16.18 5.11
C CYS A 30 5.21 16.18 5.01
N GLN A 31 5.83 15.44 5.91
CA GLN A 31 7.26 15.16 5.93
C GLN A 31 7.52 13.71 5.54
N VAL A 32 8.34 13.53 4.50
CA VAL A 32 8.73 12.20 4.01
C VAL A 32 9.96 11.73 4.78
N GLU A 33 9.85 10.58 5.42
CA GLU A 33 10.91 9.91 6.18
C GLU A 33 11.11 8.48 5.66
N ASN A 34 12.20 7.83 6.03
CA ASN A 34 12.41 6.43 5.64
C ASN A 34 11.32 5.51 6.22
N GLY A 35 10.59 4.83 5.34
CA GLY A 35 9.53 3.88 5.66
C GLY A 35 8.21 4.50 6.14
N ARG A 36 8.07 5.84 6.14
CA ARG A 36 6.85 6.51 6.59
C ARG A 36 6.76 7.96 6.09
N VAL A 37 5.55 8.49 6.14
CA VAL A 37 5.27 9.90 5.89
C VAL A 37 4.48 10.45 7.07
N ARG A 38 4.94 11.53 7.67
CA ARG A 38 4.36 12.17 8.85
C ARG A 38 3.54 13.38 8.43
N PHE A 39 2.37 13.57 9.03
CA PHE A 39 1.47 14.70 8.75
C PHE A 39 0.57 15.00 9.95
N GLN A 40 -0.11 16.14 9.91
CA GLN A 40 -1.09 16.53 10.92
C GLN A 40 -2.50 16.44 10.36
N GLY A 41 -3.47 16.04 11.19
CA GLY A 41 -4.85 16.00 10.77
C GLY A 41 -5.83 15.74 11.91
N ASP A 42 -7.10 15.98 11.65
CA ASP A 42 -8.20 15.72 12.58
C ASP A 42 -8.83 14.33 12.35
N ARG A 43 -10.00 14.06 12.93
CA ARG A 43 -10.76 12.82 12.73
C ARG A 43 -11.10 12.57 11.25
N ARG A 44 -11.38 13.64 10.50
CA ARG A 44 -11.64 13.52 9.05
C ARG A 44 -10.40 13.04 8.31
N ALA A 45 -9.22 13.54 8.66
CA ALA A 45 -7.98 13.10 8.05
C ALA A 45 -7.71 11.59 8.27
N ILE A 46 -8.05 11.04 9.45
CA ILE A 46 -7.95 9.60 9.70
C ILE A 46 -8.82 8.83 8.71
N ILE A 47 -10.06 9.26 8.49
CA ILE A 47 -11.00 8.61 7.59
C ILE A 47 -10.51 8.72 6.13
N GLU A 48 -10.23 9.95 5.68
CA GLU A 48 -9.82 10.24 4.30
C GLU A 48 -8.55 9.50 3.91
N THR A 49 -7.52 9.53 4.75
CA THR A 49 -6.25 8.89 4.42
C THR A 49 -6.32 7.37 4.39
N ASN A 50 -7.13 6.74 5.27
CA ASN A 50 -7.40 5.31 5.17
C ASN A 50 -8.22 4.95 3.92
N LEU A 51 -9.14 5.80 3.48
CA LEU A 51 -9.93 5.57 2.26
C LEU A 51 -9.11 5.75 0.98
N TRP A 52 -8.27 6.79 0.90
CA TRP A 52 -7.69 7.26 -0.36
C TRP A 52 -6.26 6.81 -0.61
N LEU A 53 -5.43 6.59 0.43
CA LEU A 53 -4.03 6.22 0.23
C LEU A 53 -3.90 4.86 -0.46
N ARG A 54 -3.34 4.87 -1.66
CA ARG A 54 -3.15 3.70 -2.51
C ARG A 54 -1.82 2.99 -2.24
N ALA A 55 -0.75 3.78 -2.06
CA ALA A 55 0.62 3.28 -1.92
C ALA A 55 1.04 2.98 -0.48
N ALA A 56 0.31 3.49 0.52
CA ALA A 56 0.60 3.26 1.93
C ALA A 56 0.22 1.84 2.39
N ASP A 57 0.86 1.37 3.47
CA ASP A 57 0.49 0.12 4.13
C ASP A 57 -0.53 0.33 5.25
N ARG A 58 -0.37 1.39 6.06
CA ARG A 58 -1.21 1.71 7.22
C ARG A 58 -1.16 3.19 7.54
N VAL A 59 -2.21 3.67 8.21
CA VAL A 59 -2.25 4.98 8.85
C VAL A 59 -2.30 4.78 10.36
N LYS A 60 -1.49 5.53 11.10
CA LYS A 60 -1.35 5.40 12.56
C LYS A 60 -1.34 6.75 13.23
N ILE A 61 -1.90 6.81 14.43
CA ILE A 61 -1.79 7.98 15.31
C ILE A 61 -0.50 7.87 16.11
N VAL A 62 0.28 8.94 16.19
CA VAL A 62 1.41 9.06 17.11
C VAL A 62 0.86 9.50 18.48
N VAL A 63 0.97 8.62 19.47
CA VAL A 63 0.57 8.95 20.86
C VAL A 63 1.64 9.79 21.54
N GLY A 64 2.91 9.47 21.25
CA GLY A 64 4.04 10.26 21.75
C GLY A 64 5.38 9.67 21.31
N THR A 65 6.42 10.51 21.49
CA THR A 65 7.82 10.15 21.22
C THR A 65 8.69 10.63 22.37
N PHE A 66 9.58 9.76 22.87
CA PHE A 66 10.45 10.05 24.02
C PHE A 66 11.72 9.20 23.98
N PRO A 67 12.82 9.60 24.63
CA PRO A 67 14.02 8.80 24.76
C PRO A 67 13.76 7.56 25.64
N ALA A 68 14.31 6.40 25.25
CA ALA A 68 14.21 5.14 25.99
C ALA A 68 15.45 4.28 25.78
N LYS A 69 16.42 4.42 26.68
CA LYS A 69 17.67 3.63 26.72
C LYS A 69 17.59 2.43 27.66
N THR A 70 16.68 2.52 28.63
CA THR A 70 16.43 1.48 29.64
C THR A 70 14.95 1.11 29.68
N PHE A 71 14.64 -0.05 30.24
CA PHE A 71 13.27 -0.48 30.44
C PHE A 71 12.50 0.42 31.40
N GLU A 72 13.17 1.05 32.38
CA GLU A 72 12.56 2.04 33.27
C GLU A 72 12.19 3.30 32.52
N GLU A 73 13.09 3.85 31.69
CA GLU A 73 12.80 5.01 30.83
C GLU A 73 11.63 4.72 29.87
N LEU A 74 11.59 3.50 29.30
CA LEU A 74 10.49 3.07 28.47
C LEU A 74 9.17 3.04 29.25
N PHE A 75 9.18 2.43 30.45
CA PHE A 75 7.98 2.38 31.30
C PHE A 75 7.47 3.77 31.64
N GLN A 76 8.34 4.64 32.15
CA GLN A 76 7.96 6.00 32.53
C GLN A 76 7.48 6.84 31.36
N GLY A 77 8.15 6.73 30.21
CA GLY A 77 7.74 7.42 28.99
C GLY A 77 6.36 6.98 28.49
N VAL A 78 6.09 5.68 28.46
CA VAL A 78 4.76 5.14 28.07
C VAL A 78 3.70 5.52 29.11
N PHE A 79 4.03 5.46 30.42
CA PHE A 79 3.12 5.82 31.49
C PHE A 79 2.74 7.30 31.49
N ALA A 80 3.64 8.20 31.08
CA ALA A 80 3.41 9.64 31.01
C ALA A 80 2.44 10.06 29.89
N LEU A 81 2.18 9.20 28.89
CA LEU A 81 1.27 9.52 27.80
C LEU A 81 -0.19 9.60 28.25
N ASP A 82 -0.97 10.44 27.56
CA ASP A 82 -2.39 10.69 27.88
C ASP A 82 -3.30 9.63 27.24
N TRP A 83 -3.18 8.39 27.70
CA TRP A 83 -3.90 7.24 27.18
C TRP A 83 -5.41 7.36 27.24
N GLU A 84 -5.94 8.01 28.25
CA GLU A 84 -7.35 8.32 28.47
C GLU A 84 -7.98 9.11 27.33
N ASN A 85 -7.18 9.82 26.55
CA ASN A 85 -7.63 10.55 25.38
C ASN A 85 -7.91 9.63 24.17
N TYR A 86 -7.45 8.40 24.21
CA TYR A 86 -7.54 7.43 23.11
C TYR A 86 -8.29 6.17 23.51
N LEU A 87 -8.05 5.66 24.70
CA LEU A 87 -8.51 4.37 25.19
C LEU A 87 -9.65 4.54 26.19
N PRO A 88 -10.93 4.35 25.80
CA PRO A 88 -12.04 4.37 26.73
C PRO A 88 -11.99 3.19 27.69
N LEU A 89 -12.76 3.28 28.79
CA LEU A 89 -12.96 2.15 29.70
C LEU A 89 -13.52 0.95 28.92
N GLY A 90 -12.88 -0.21 29.07
CA GLY A 90 -13.23 -1.41 28.34
C GLY A 90 -12.50 -1.60 27.01
N ALA A 91 -11.71 -0.62 26.54
CA ALA A 91 -10.91 -0.77 25.31
C ALA A 91 -10.00 -2.00 25.38
N ARG A 92 -9.91 -2.73 24.29
CA ARG A 92 -8.93 -3.80 24.07
C ARG A 92 -7.69 -3.19 23.40
N PHE A 93 -6.54 -3.25 24.04
CA PHE A 93 -5.33 -2.56 23.58
C PHE A 93 -4.08 -3.47 23.61
N PRO A 94 -3.99 -4.46 22.70
CA PRO A 94 -2.79 -5.26 22.59
C PRO A 94 -1.60 -4.42 22.12
N ILE A 95 -0.41 -4.67 22.68
CA ILE A 95 0.85 -4.19 22.06
C ILE A 95 1.17 -5.18 20.94
N SER A 96 0.64 -4.93 19.76
CA SER A 96 0.64 -5.86 18.64
C SER A 96 2.02 -6.03 18.00
N LYS A 97 2.91 -5.04 18.20
CA LYS A 97 4.26 -5.04 17.62
C LYS A 97 5.19 -4.16 18.43
N ALA A 98 6.42 -4.65 18.62
CA ALA A 98 7.57 -3.83 18.96
C ALA A 98 8.61 -3.97 17.84
N LYS A 99 9.38 -2.92 17.58
CA LYS A 99 10.51 -2.95 16.65
C LYS A 99 11.64 -2.11 17.21
N CYS A 100 12.80 -2.72 17.39
CA CYS A 100 13.99 -2.06 17.91
C CYS A 100 15.10 -2.03 16.87
N VAL A 101 15.56 -0.83 16.51
CA VAL A 101 16.58 -0.64 15.48
C VAL A 101 17.67 0.28 16.00
N LYS A 102 18.94 -0.18 15.98
CA LYS A 102 20.11 0.60 16.43
C LYS A 102 19.90 1.24 17.82
N SER A 103 19.36 0.47 18.75
CA SER A 103 18.94 0.93 20.08
C SER A 103 19.47 0.00 21.15
N LYS A 104 19.65 0.52 22.39
CA LYS A 104 20.08 -0.27 23.55
C LYS A 104 19.04 -1.32 23.93
N LEU A 105 17.76 -0.96 23.85
CA LEU A 105 16.66 -1.90 23.98
C LEU A 105 16.49 -2.66 22.66
N HIS A 106 16.64 -3.99 22.71
CA HIS A 106 16.57 -4.87 21.53
C HIS A 106 15.68 -6.10 21.74
N ASN A 107 15.23 -6.36 22.97
CA ASN A 107 14.32 -7.47 23.27
C ASN A 107 12.87 -6.99 23.03
N GLU A 108 12.36 -7.24 21.83
CA GLU A 108 11.00 -6.79 21.42
C GLU A 108 9.89 -7.36 22.32
N PRO A 109 9.88 -8.64 22.74
CA PRO A 109 8.90 -9.16 23.69
C PRO A 109 8.89 -8.42 25.03
N SER A 110 10.07 -8.09 25.58
CA SER A 110 10.18 -7.33 26.83
C SER A 110 9.66 -5.89 26.66
N VAL A 111 9.95 -5.24 25.50
CA VAL A 111 9.42 -3.92 25.16
C VAL A 111 7.88 -3.96 25.11
N GLN A 112 7.29 -5.00 24.51
CA GLN A 112 5.83 -5.18 24.47
C GLN A 112 5.24 -5.35 25.88
N ALA A 113 5.82 -6.23 26.70
CA ALA A 113 5.33 -6.51 28.05
C ALA A 113 5.39 -5.28 28.97
N ILE A 114 6.52 -4.56 28.95
CA ILE A 114 6.72 -3.34 29.76
C ILE A 114 5.78 -2.22 29.31
N SER A 115 5.63 -2.02 27.99
CA SER A 115 4.70 -1.04 27.45
C SER A 115 3.26 -1.35 27.83
N LYS A 116 2.83 -2.62 27.74
CA LYS A 116 1.48 -3.05 28.18
C LYS A 116 1.28 -2.73 29.66
N LYS A 117 2.25 -3.09 30.51
CA LYS A 117 2.19 -2.82 31.95
C LYS A 117 2.06 -1.32 32.26
N ALA A 118 2.79 -0.48 31.54
CA ALA A 118 2.73 0.99 31.73
C ALA A 118 1.36 1.55 31.35
N VAL A 119 0.79 1.15 30.21
CA VAL A 119 -0.56 1.56 29.76
C VAL A 119 -1.60 1.12 30.79
N VAL A 120 -1.56 -0.15 31.23
CA VAL A 120 -2.50 -0.69 32.24
C VAL A 120 -2.43 0.14 33.52
N LYS A 121 -1.25 0.40 34.07
CA LYS A 121 -1.10 1.19 35.31
C LYS A 121 -1.59 2.63 35.14
N LYS A 122 -1.35 3.27 34.00
CA LYS A 122 -1.87 4.63 33.73
C LYS A 122 -3.40 4.64 33.71
N LEU A 123 -4.02 3.70 32.98
CA LEU A 123 -5.48 3.62 32.89
C LEU A 123 -6.13 3.20 34.20
N GLN A 124 -5.52 2.31 35.00
CA GLN A 124 -5.99 1.98 36.34
C GLN A 124 -6.02 3.23 37.23
N LYS A 125 -4.94 4.03 37.19
CA LYS A 125 -4.88 5.31 37.95
C LYS A 125 -5.96 6.28 37.48
N HIS A 126 -6.12 6.44 36.15
CA HIS A 126 -7.10 7.39 35.58
C HIS A 126 -8.54 7.00 35.91
N TYR A 127 -8.88 5.72 35.79
CA TYR A 127 -10.24 5.20 36.02
C TYR A 127 -10.50 4.79 37.47
N ALA A 128 -9.62 5.20 38.41
CA ALA A 128 -9.71 4.91 39.85
C ALA A 128 -9.97 3.42 40.16
N ARG A 129 -9.31 2.51 39.39
CA ARG A 129 -9.41 1.06 39.62
C ARG A 129 -8.40 0.64 40.69
N PRO A 130 -8.81 -0.21 41.66
CA PRO A 130 -7.89 -0.74 42.65
C PRO A 130 -6.71 -1.48 42.02
N GLU A 131 -5.55 -1.40 42.68
CA GLU A 131 -4.38 -2.17 42.24
C GLU A 131 -4.68 -3.69 42.29
N GLY A 132 -4.24 -4.42 41.25
CA GLY A 132 -4.53 -5.84 41.14
C GLY A 132 -5.87 -6.20 40.48
N VAL A 133 -6.79 -5.26 40.28
CA VAL A 133 -8.02 -5.50 39.53
C VAL A 133 -7.76 -5.34 38.05
N PRO A 134 -7.94 -6.39 37.22
CA PRO A 134 -7.73 -6.31 35.78
C PRO A 134 -8.66 -5.30 35.12
N LEU A 135 -8.16 -4.60 34.09
CA LEU A 135 -9.01 -3.86 33.19
C LEU A 135 -9.78 -4.84 32.30
N MET A 136 -11.07 -4.64 32.16
CA MET A 136 -11.87 -5.44 31.23
C MET A 136 -11.57 -4.97 29.80
N GLU A 137 -11.02 -5.85 28.96
CA GLU A 137 -10.68 -5.58 27.55
C GLU A 137 -11.72 -6.25 26.64
N ASN A 138 -12.99 -5.84 26.74
CA ASN A 138 -14.13 -6.45 26.04
C ASN A 138 -14.75 -5.53 24.96
N GLY A 139 -14.24 -4.31 24.82
CA GLY A 139 -14.70 -3.33 23.83
C GLY A 139 -13.88 -3.33 22.54
N ALA A 140 -13.95 -2.22 21.82
CA ALA A 140 -13.24 -2.00 20.56
C ALA A 140 -11.70 -2.17 20.70
N GLU A 141 -11.08 -2.64 19.63
CA GLU A 141 -9.64 -2.91 19.62
C GLU A 141 -8.82 -1.69 19.16
N PHE A 142 -7.82 -1.35 19.95
CA PHE A 142 -6.83 -0.31 19.68
C PHE A 142 -5.44 -0.95 19.63
N LYS A 143 -4.98 -1.39 18.46
CA LYS A 143 -3.66 -2.00 18.32
C LYS A 143 -2.57 -0.97 18.52
N ILE A 144 -1.75 -1.18 19.55
CA ILE A 144 -0.62 -0.33 19.86
C ILE A 144 0.65 -0.94 19.30
N GLU A 145 1.51 -0.09 18.72
CA GLU A 145 2.86 -0.47 18.30
C GLU A 145 3.88 0.44 18.96
N VAL A 146 5.04 -0.12 19.30
CA VAL A 146 6.18 0.59 19.87
C VAL A 146 7.36 0.45 18.93
N SER A 147 7.88 1.55 18.42
CA SER A 147 9.07 1.58 17.56
C SER A 147 10.19 2.33 18.26
N ILE A 148 11.31 1.66 18.51
CA ILE A 148 12.49 2.28 19.10
C ILE A 148 13.58 2.36 18.03
N LEU A 149 13.95 3.58 17.66
CA LEU A 149 14.97 3.86 16.67
C LEU A 149 16.02 4.79 17.28
N LYS A 150 17.28 4.36 17.35
CA LYS A 150 18.38 5.16 17.94
C LYS A 150 18.02 5.69 19.34
N ASP A 151 17.51 4.80 20.19
CA ASP A 151 17.06 5.08 21.55
C ASP A 151 15.90 6.06 21.69
N GLN A 152 15.19 6.38 20.61
CA GLN A 152 13.95 7.15 20.61
C GLN A 152 12.76 6.21 20.42
N ALA A 153 11.90 6.13 21.43
CA ALA A 153 10.66 5.37 21.36
C ALA A 153 9.54 6.23 20.77
N THR A 154 8.83 5.69 19.79
CA THR A 154 7.59 6.25 19.24
C THR A 154 6.47 5.26 19.48
N VAL A 155 5.41 5.70 20.15
CA VAL A 155 4.24 4.88 20.46
C VAL A 155 3.10 5.26 19.52
N LEU A 156 2.50 4.23 18.89
CA LEU A 156 1.56 4.40 17.79
C LEU A 156 0.27 3.62 18.08
N ILE A 157 -0.87 4.14 17.62
CA ILE A 157 -2.15 3.40 17.54
C ILE A 157 -2.48 3.19 16.05
N ASP A 158 -2.71 1.94 15.65
CA ASP A 158 -3.09 1.58 14.28
C ASP A 158 -4.56 1.88 14.03
N THR A 159 -4.84 2.81 13.10
CA THR A 159 -6.20 3.19 12.70
C THR A 159 -6.76 2.24 11.63
N THR A 160 -5.90 1.55 10.90
CA THR A 160 -6.23 0.82 9.68
C THR A 160 -6.82 -0.57 9.93
N GLY A 161 -6.26 -1.32 10.87
CA GLY A 161 -6.62 -2.72 11.11
C GLY A 161 -5.95 -3.68 10.14
N SER A 162 -6.67 -4.22 9.16
CA SER A 162 -6.06 -4.95 8.05
C SER A 162 -5.28 -3.98 7.16
N SER A 163 -4.09 -4.38 6.65
CA SER A 163 -3.24 -3.50 5.82
C SER A 163 -3.99 -2.94 4.62
N LEU A 164 -3.67 -1.69 4.21
CA LEU A 164 -4.36 -0.99 3.13
C LEU A 164 -4.29 -1.74 1.79
N PHE A 165 -3.23 -2.50 1.53
CA PHE A 165 -3.16 -3.30 0.31
C PHE A 165 -4.26 -4.36 0.19
N LYS A 166 -4.85 -4.81 1.31
CA LYS A 166 -6.02 -5.70 1.29
C LYS A 166 -7.28 -4.90 0.93
N ARG A 167 -7.47 -4.63 -0.37
CA ARG A 167 -8.60 -3.83 -0.89
C ARG A 167 -9.97 -4.53 -0.72
N GLY A 168 -9.95 -5.87 -0.58
CA GLY A 168 -11.15 -6.69 -0.46
C GLY A 168 -11.61 -7.37 -1.75
N TYR A 169 -11.03 -7.06 -2.90
CA TYR A 169 -11.43 -7.70 -4.16
C TYR A 169 -10.72 -9.04 -4.42
N ARG A 170 -9.55 -9.28 -3.85
CA ARG A 170 -8.82 -10.53 -4.03
C ARG A 170 -9.31 -11.58 -3.05
N THR A 171 -9.81 -12.70 -3.55
CA THR A 171 -10.34 -13.81 -2.73
C THR A 171 -9.44 -15.03 -2.70
N GLU A 172 -8.74 -15.32 -3.79
CA GLU A 172 -7.88 -16.50 -3.86
C GLU A 172 -6.41 -16.16 -3.67
N LYS A 173 -5.73 -17.02 -2.93
CA LYS A 173 -4.28 -17.03 -2.75
C LYS A 173 -3.65 -17.91 -3.83
N GLY A 174 -3.62 -17.46 -5.06
CA GLY A 174 -2.73 -18.05 -6.04
C GLY A 174 -1.33 -17.48 -5.83
N GLY A 175 -0.27 -18.27 -5.69
CA GLY A 175 1.14 -17.85 -5.56
C GLY A 175 1.36 -16.54 -4.79
N ALA A 176 2.56 -15.98 -4.71
CA ALA A 176 2.76 -14.69 -4.05
C ALA A 176 2.56 -13.51 -5.04
N PRO A 177 1.33 -13.04 -5.32
CA PRO A 177 1.09 -11.96 -6.26
C PRO A 177 1.68 -10.64 -5.75
N ILE A 178 1.88 -9.69 -6.65
CA ILE A 178 2.23 -8.32 -6.24
C ILE A 178 1.16 -7.75 -5.31
N LYS A 179 1.59 -7.04 -4.26
CA LYS A 179 0.64 -6.34 -3.38
C LYS A 179 -0.03 -5.20 -4.13
N GLU A 180 -1.31 -4.97 -3.84
CA GLU A 180 -2.12 -3.96 -4.51
C GLU A 180 -1.55 -2.54 -4.35
N ASN A 181 -1.03 -2.20 -3.16
CA ASN A 181 -0.40 -0.91 -2.92
C ASN A 181 0.92 -0.72 -3.70
N MET A 182 1.67 -1.80 -3.91
CA MET A 182 2.86 -1.80 -4.75
C MET A 182 2.47 -1.60 -6.22
N ALA A 183 1.46 -2.31 -6.70
CA ALA A 183 0.97 -2.18 -8.07
C ALA A 183 0.46 -0.75 -8.34
N ALA A 184 -0.35 -0.20 -7.43
CA ALA A 184 -0.82 1.19 -7.52
C ALA A 184 0.36 2.18 -7.53
N ALA A 185 1.35 2.00 -6.64
CA ALA A 185 2.53 2.87 -6.60
C ALA A 185 3.34 2.82 -7.90
N ILE A 186 3.51 1.64 -8.51
CA ILE A 186 4.20 1.50 -9.79
C ILE A 186 3.43 2.19 -10.92
N LEU A 187 2.10 2.06 -10.97
CA LEU A 187 1.24 2.80 -11.90
C LEU A 187 1.40 4.32 -11.73
N MET A 188 1.41 4.83 -10.50
CA MET A 188 1.63 6.24 -10.19
C MET A 188 3.04 6.73 -10.48
N LEU A 189 4.03 5.84 -10.54
CA LEU A 189 5.42 6.12 -10.93
C LEU A 189 5.62 6.00 -12.44
N SER A 190 4.73 5.32 -13.14
CA SER A 190 4.75 5.18 -14.59
C SER A 190 4.30 6.48 -15.27
N ASN A 191 4.43 6.54 -16.58
CA ASN A 191 3.90 7.62 -17.40
C ASN A 191 2.55 7.25 -18.04
N TRP A 192 1.86 6.27 -17.47
CA TRP A 192 0.51 5.94 -17.87
C TRP A 192 -0.49 6.96 -17.32
N TYR A 193 -1.42 7.32 -18.17
CA TYR A 193 -2.59 8.15 -17.87
C TYR A 193 -3.82 7.48 -18.49
N PRO A 194 -5.04 7.76 -18.02
CA PRO A 194 -6.25 7.08 -18.47
C PRO A 194 -6.56 7.17 -19.97
N ASP A 195 -6.01 8.14 -20.67
CA ASP A 195 -6.11 8.33 -22.13
C ASP A 195 -5.16 7.47 -22.95
N LYS A 196 -4.31 6.67 -22.28
CA LYS A 196 -3.31 5.81 -22.93
C LYS A 196 -3.68 4.33 -22.79
N PRO A 197 -3.45 3.52 -23.83
CA PRO A 197 -3.56 2.08 -23.71
C PRO A 197 -2.62 1.53 -22.61
N LEU A 198 -3.12 0.59 -21.81
CA LEU A 198 -2.34 -0.16 -20.83
C LEU A 198 -2.41 -1.66 -21.11
N ILE A 199 -1.27 -2.34 -21.11
CA ILE A 199 -1.21 -3.79 -21.25
C ILE A 199 -0.37 -4.38 -20.13
N ASP A 200 -0.92 -5.39 -19.44
CA ASP A 200 -0.17 -6.31 -18.57
C ASP A 200 -0.14 -7.70 -19.24
N PRO A 201 0.98 -8.08 -19.87
CA PRO A 201 1.08 -9.32 -20.66
C PRO A 201 1.31 -10.58 -19.81
N THR A 202 1.43 -10.45 -18.50
CA THR A 202 1.58 -11.55 -17.51
C THR A 202 0.75 -11.22 -16.28
N CYS A 203 -0.54 -10.94 -16.52
CA CYS A 203 -1.37 -10.24 -15.53
C CYS A 203 -1.69 -11.06 -14.26
N GLY A 204 -1.51 -12.37 -14.31
CA GLY A 204 -1.86 -13.23 -13.19
C GLY A 204 -3.28 -12.97 -12.72
N SER A 205 -3.44 -12.62 -11.46
CA SER A 205 -4.75 -12.27 -10.86
C SER A 205 -5.29 -10.88 -11.23
N GLY A 206 -4.68 -10.18 -12.19
CA GLY A 206 -5.17 -8.90 -12.75
C GLY A 206 -4.82 -7.65 -11.94
N THR A 207 -3.89 -7.71 -10.98
CA THR A 207 -3.67 -6.63 -10.00
C THR A 207 -3.36 -5.29 -10.65
N PHE A 208 -2.42 -5.22 -11.61
CA PHE A 208 -2.09 -3.95 -12.29
C PHE A 208 -3.29 -3.38 -13.04
N CYS A 209 -3.99 -4.21 -13.81
CA CYS A 209 -5.15 -3.78 -14.59
C CYS A 209 -6.28 -3.24 -13.68
N ILE A 210 -6.55 -3.93 -12.56
CA ILE A 210 -7.57 -3.53 -11.60
C ILE A 210 -7.21 -2.21 -10.91
N GLU A 211 -5.99 -2.08 -10.39
CA GLU A 211 -5.54 -0.83 -9.75
C GLU A 211 -5.51 0.33 -10.75
N ALA A 212 -5.13 0.09 -12.02
CA ALA A 212 -5.19 1.10 -13.07
C ALA A 212 -6.62 1.59 -13.32
N ALA A 213 -7.59 0.68 -13.49
CA ALA A 213 -8.98 1.04 -13.68
C ALA A 213 -9.54 1.81 -12.46
N MET A 214 -9.21 1.39 -11.23
CA MET A 214 -9.61 2.11 -10.01
C MET A 214 -8.98 3.50 -9.92
N ILE A 215 -7.72 3.68 -10.34
CA ILE A 215 -7.04 4.98 -10.40
C ILE A 215 -7.74 5.87 -11.43
N ALA A 216 -7.95 5.38 -12.64
CA ALA A 216 -8.57 6.12 -13.73
C ALA A 216 -9.99 6.59 -13.39
N ARG A 217 -10.79 5.72 -12.75
CA ARG A 217 -12.12 6.05 -12.27
C ARG A 217 -12.14 6.89 -11.00
N ASN A 218 -11.00 7.26 -10.46
CA ASN A 218 -10.92 7.96 -9.18
C ASN A 218 -11.69 7.25 -8.05
N MET A 219 -11.62 5.92 -8.00
CA MET A 219 -12.24 5.11 -6.96
C MET A 219 -11.31 5.03 -5.76
N ALA A 220 -11.75 5.49 -4.59
CA ALA A 220 -10.95 5.34 -3.36
C ALA A 220 -10.80 3.84 -3.00
N PRO A 221 -9.56 3.33 -2.82
CA PRO A 221 -9.32 1.90 -2.62
C PRO A 221 -9.90 1.33 -1.32
N GLY A 222 -10.20 2.21 -0.35
CA GLY A 222 -10.79 1.86 0.94
C GLY A 222 -12.31 1.75 0.97
N LEU A 223 -13.03 2.08 -0.12
CA LEU A 223 -14.50 2.16 -0.11
C LEU A 223 -15.20 0.85 0.19
N ARG A 224 -14.58 -0.30 -0.13
CA ARG A 224 -15.20 -1.63 -0.01
C ARG A 224 -14.68 -2.45 1.17
N ARG A 225 -14.10 -1.78 2.16
CA ARG A 225 -13.58 -2.43 3.36
C ARG A 225 -13.89 -1.60 4.60
N THR A 226 -13.73 -2.20 5.77
CA THR A 226 -13.80 -1.55 7.07
C THR A 226 -12.40 -1.28 7.64
N PHE A 227 -12.32 -0.41 8.63
CA PHE A 227 -11.10 -0.02 9.32
C PHE A 227 -11.28 -0.10 10.83
N SER A 228 -10.19 -0.29 11.59
CA SER A 228 -10.27 -0.40 13.04
C SER A 228 -10.84 0.86 13.71
N PHE A 229 -10.57 2.06 13.16
CA PHE A 229 -11.09 3.30 13.72
C PHE A 229 -12.62 3.40 13.69
N GLU A 230 -13.30 2.66 12.82
CA GLU A 230 -14.77 2.70 12.70
C GLU A 230 -15.48 2.14 13.93
N GLU A 231 -14.81 1.28 14.71
CA GLU A 231 -15.32 0.72 15.96
C GLU A 231 -15.08 1.63 17.19
N TRP A 232 -14.33 2.73 17.04
CA TRP A 232 -13.89 3.55 18.16
C TRP A 232 -14.98 4.54 18.59
N ASN A 233 -15.34 4.53 19.86
CA ASN A 233 -16.45 5.32 20.41
C ASN A 233 -16.31 6.85 20.29
N TRP A 234 -15.09 7.36 20.05
CA TRP A 234 -14.83 8.78 19.83
C TRP A 234 -14.77 9.16 18.34
N MET A 235 -14.94 8.21 17.43
CA MET A 235 -15.18 8.48 16.02
C MET A 235 -16.68 8.74 15.80
N ASP A 236 -16.98 9.68 14.92
CA ASP A 236 -18.36 10.05 14.59
C ASP A 236 -18.82 9.26 13.36
N ASP A 237 -19.80 8.39 13.55
CA ASP A 237 -20.39 7.57 12.45
C ASP A 237 -20.96 8.42 11.33
N ARG A 238 -21.51 9.61 11.63
CA ARG A 238 -22.02 10.55 10.62
C ARG A 238 -20.88 11.07 9.77
N LEU A 239 -19.76 11.43 10.37
CA LEU A 239 -18.57 11.89 9.67
C LEU A 239 -17.99 10.77 8.78
N ILE A 240 -17.94 9.52 9.28
CA ILE A 240 -17.48 8.37 8.50
C ILE A 240 -18.38 8.20 7.26
N HIS A 241 -19.68 8.23 7.47
CA HIS A 241 -20.65 8.09 6.37
C HIS A 241 -20.55 9.22 5.35
N GLU A 242 -20.45 10.47 5.79
CA GLU A 242 -20.26 11.66 4.95
C GLU A 242 -19.03 11.53 4.05
N VAL A 243 -17.85 11.21 4.65
CA VAL A 243 -16.60 11.09 3.90
C VAL A 243 -16.65 9.94 2.89
N ARG A 244 -17.27 8.80 3.27
CA ARG A 244 -17.49 7.68 2.33
C ARG A 244 -18.42 8.05 1.18
N GLN A 245 -19.48 8.81 1.43
CA GLN A 245 -20.38 9.30 0.38
C GLN A 245 -19.68 10.28 -0.56
N GLU A 246 -18.90 11.22 -0.02
CA GLU A 246 -18.09 12.14 -0.83
C GLU A 246 -17.12 11.38 -1.73
N ALA A 247 -16.42 10.35 -1.19
CA ALA A 247 -15.52 9.52 -1.96
C ALA A 247 -16.26 8.77 -3.09
N SER A 248 -17.48 8.27 -2.83
CA SER A 248 -18.31 7.60 -3.82
C SER A 248 -18.78 8.54 -4.94
N ARG A 249 -19.07 9.80 -4.61
CA ARG A 249 -19.47 10.82 -5.61
C ARG A 249 -18.34 11.24 -6.54
N LYS A 250 -17.10 11.12 -6.09
CA LYS A 250 -15.89 11.43 -6.89
C LYS A 250 -15.57 10.39 -7.96
N ILE A 251 -16.27 9.24 -7.99
CA ILE A 251 -16.04 8.19 -8.98
C ILE A 251 -16.44 8.69 -10.37
N ASN A 252 -15.48 8.73 -11.29
CA ASN A 252 -15.73 9.02 -12.70
C ASN A 252 -16.31 7.77 -13.38
N ARG A 253 -17.60 7.81 -13.72
CA ARG A 253 -18.32 6.68 -14.34
C ARG A 253 -18.32 6.72 -15.86
N GLU A 254 -17.99 7.86 -16.45
CA GLU A 254 -18.09 8.11 -17.90
C GLU A 254 -16.78 7.88 -18.65
N ILE A 255 -15.67 7.70 -17.94
CA ILE A 255 -14.38 7.50 -18.57
C ILE A 255 -14.33 6.16 -19.32
N GLU A 256 -13.89 6.20 -20.57
CA GLU A 256 -13.59 5.03 -21.38
C GLU A 256 -12.11 4.67 -21.19
N LEU A 257 -11.83 3.39 -20.95
CA LEU A 257 -10.48 2.90 -20.65
C LEU A 257 -10.07 1.83 -21.65
N ASP A 258 -8.80 1.86 -22.01
CA ASP A 258 -8.17 0.87 -22.86
C ASP A 258 -7.14 0.08 -22.04
N ILE A 259 -7.63 -0.88 -21.25
CA ILE A 259 -6.81 -1.70 -20.37
C ILE A 259 -6.96 -3.16 -20.76
N MET A 260 -5.85 -3.84 -21.02
CA MET A 260 -5.81 -5.26 -21.34
C MET A 260 -4.86 -6.02 -20.40
N GLY A 261 -5.34 -7.10 -19.83
CA GLY A 261 -4.53 -8.08 -19.11
C GLY A 261 -4.49 -9.40 -19.86
N THR A 262 -3.31 -9.98 -20.03
CA THR A 262 -3.19 -11.31 -20.62
C THR A 262 -2.35 -12.23 -19.74
N ASP A 263 -2.67 -13.52 -19.76
CA ASP A 263 -1.90 -14.57 -19.12
C ASP A 263 -1.95 -15.86 -19.96
N ILE A 264 -0.92 -16.67 -19.86
CA ILE A 264 -0.88 -17.98 -20.54
C ILE A 264 -1.82 -18.99 -19.87
N ASP A 265 -2.02 -18.85 -18.56
CA ASP A 265 -2.91 -19.72 -17.77
C ASP A 265 -4.35 -19.20 -17.80
N ALA A 266 -5.24 -19.94 -18.47
CA ALA A 266 -6.67 -19.63 -18.54
C ALA A 266 -7.31 -19.49 -17.17
N ARG A 267 -6.87 -20.26 -16.17
CA ARG A 267 -7.38 -20.18 -14.80
C ARG A 267 -7.04 -18.83 -14.15
N MET A 268 -5.84 -18.31 -14.40
CA MET A 268 -5.46 -16.97 -13.90
C MET A 268 -6.30 -15.87 -14.55
N VAL A 269 -6.63 -16.03 -15.83
CA VAL A 269 -7.53 -15.11 -16.56
C VAL A 269 -8.92 -15.07 -15.91
N GLU A 270 -9.50 -16.21 -15.55
CA GLU A 270 -10.80 -16.26 -14.86
C GLU A 270 -10.71 -15.64 -13.46
N ILE A 271 -9.67 -15.92 -12.69
CA ILE A 271 -9.42 -15.27 -11.38
C ILE A 271 -9.32 -13.74 -11.55
N ALA A 272 -8.64 -13.26 -12.59
CA ALA A 272 -8.51 -11.83 -12.86
C ALA A 272 -9.87 -11.17 -13.17
N LYS A 273 -10.72 -11.85 -13.96
CA LYS A 273 -12.10 -11.40 -14.24
C LYS A 273 -12.96 -11.32 -12.97
N GLU A 274 -12.91 -12.35 -12.13
CA GLU A 274 -13.62 -12.37 -10.85
C GLU A 274 -13.16 -11.24 -9.91
N ASN A 275 -11.83 -11.04 -9.79
CA ASN A 275 -11.27 -9.97 -9.00
C ASN A 275 -11.72 -8.59 -9.52
N ALA A 276 -11.70 -8.38 -10.84
CA ALA A 276 -12.19 -7.13 -11.45
C ALA A 276 -13.69 -6.91 -11.21
N GLN A 277 -14.50 -7.97 -11.22
CA GLN A 277 -15.92 -7.89 -10.88
C GLN A 277 -16.11 -7.47 -9.41
N LYS A 278 -15.38 -8.09 -8.48
CA LYS A 278 -15.39 -7.73 -7.06
C LYS A 278 -14.90 -6.31 -6.81
N ALA A 279 -13.90 -5.85 -7.57
CA ALA A 279 -13.43 -4.47 -7.54
C ALA A 279 -14.44 -3.49 -8.15
N GLY A 280 -15.38 -3.95 -8.97
CA GLY A 280 -16.39 -3.13 -9.67
C GLY A 280 -15.86 -2.43 -10.92
N VAL A 281 -14.81 -3.00 -11.56
CA VAL A 281 -14.14 -2.45 -12.76
C VAL A 281 -14.08 -3.46 -13.91
N SER A 282 -14.89 -4.52 -13.87
CA SER A 282 -14.87 -5.58 -14.88
C SER A 282 -15.18 -5.09 -16.31
N ARG A 283 -15.96 -4.01 -16.45
CA ARG A 283 -16.27 -3.43 -17.76
C ARG A 283 -15.13 -2.61 -18.37
N ASP A 284 -14.14 -2.28 -17.58
CA ASP A 284 -13.02 -1.40 -17.95
C ASP A 284 -11.80 -2.15 -18.46
N ILE A 285 -11.81 -3.49 -18.31
CA ILE A 285 -10.63 -4.31 -18.51
C ILE A 285 -10.99 -5.48 -19.41
N THR A 286 -10.19 -5.68 -20.46
CA THR A 286 -10.27 -6.87 -21.29
C THR A 286 -9.23 -7.89 -20.81
N PHE A 287 -9.67 -9.03 -20.29
CA PHE A 287 -8.78 -10.14 -19.94
C PHE A 287 -8.85 -11.26 -20.99
N LYS A 288 -7.67 -11.73 -21.47
CA LYS A 288 -7.57 -12.77 -22.50
C LYS A 288 -6.49 -13.80 -22.14
N GLN A 289 -6.76 -15.07 -22.43
CA GLN A 289 -5.69 -16.05 -22.46
C GLN A 289 -4.82 -15.80 -23.69
N MET A 290 -3.53 -15.50 -23.48
CA MET A 290 -2.59 -15.17 -24.56
C MET A 290 -1.16 -15.40 -24.09
N ARG A 291 -0.32 -15.92 -24.97
CA ARG A 291 1.12 -15.97 -24.73
C ARG A 291 1.75 -14.60 -25.01
N VAL A 292 2.78 -14.22 -24.25
CA VAL A 292 3.49 -12.94 -24.49
C VAL A 292 3.98 -12.80 -25.93
N GLN A 293 4.42 -13.90 -26.54
CA GLN A 293 4.91 -13.90 -27.91
C GLN A 293 3.87 -13.59 -28.99
N ASP A 294 2.59 -13.74 -28.65
CA ASP A 294 1.47 -13.48 -29.57
C ASP A 294 0.91 -12.04 -29.40
N LEU A 295 1.53 -11.26 -28.50
CA LEU A 295 1.12 -9.88 -28.26
C LEU A 295 1.57 -8.98 -29.41
N HIS A 296 0.62 -8.27 -29.99
CA HIS A 296 0.86 -7.20 -30.95
C HIS A 296 -0.12 -6.04 -30.69
N SER A 297 0.24 -4.84 -31.11
CA SER A 297 -0.64 -3.68 -31.03
C SER A 297 -0.28 -2.66 -32.10
N ASP A 298 -1.29 -2.18 -32.82
CA ASP A 298 -1.17 -1.06 -33.76
C ASP A 298 -1.35 0.31 -33.08
N LYS A 299 -1.68 0.30 -31.78
CA LYS A 299 -1.85 1.52 -30.99
C LYS A 299 -0.52 2.16 -30.67
N ILE A 300 -0.54 3.47 -30.48
CA ILE A 300 0.65 4.28 -30.16
C ILE A 300 0.57 4.84 -28.74
N ASN A 301 1.70 5.24 -28.17
CA ASN A 301 1.80 5.90 -26.87
C ASN A 301 1.26 5.10 -25.68
N GLY A 302 1.18 3.79 -25.80
CA GLY A 302 0.72 2.92 -24.72
C GLY A 302 1.78 2.69 -23.64
N VAL A 303 1.36 1.96 -22.61
CA VAL A 303 2.22 1.51 -21.53
C VAL A 303 2.07 0.00 -21.35
N ILE A 304 3.20 -0.70 -21.31
CA ILE A 304 3.29 -2.08 -20.83
C ILE A 304 3.77 -2.03 -19.39
N ILE A 305 3.03 -2.69 -18.51
CA ILE A 305 3.41 -2.87 -17.11
C ILE A 305 3.33 -4.36 -16.80
N SER A 306 4.35 -4.92 -16.17
CA SER A 306 4.40 -6.38 -15.98
C SER A 306 5.19 -6.74 -14.74
N ASN A 307 4.71 -7.75 -14.03
CA ASN A 307 5.42 -8.47 -12.97
C ASN A 307 5.54 -9.96 -13.41
N PRO A 308 6.40 -10.25 -14.40
CA PRO A 308 6.54 -11.60 -14.91
C PRO A 308 7.02 -12.55 -13.80
N PRO A 309 6.83 -13.86 -13.93
CA PRO A 309 7.34 -14.82 -12.97
C PRO A 309 8.87 -14.75 -12.89
N TYR A 310 9.39 -14.79 -11.64
CA TYR A 310 10.82 -14.80 -11.30
C TYR A 310 11.08 -15.66 -10.06
N GLY A 311 12.34 -16.10 -9.87
CA GLY A 311 12.74 -16.93 -8.74
C GLY A 311 12.03 -18.29 -8.72
N GLU A 312 11.61 -18.74 -7.53
CA GLU A 312 10.97 -20.06 -7.31
C GLU A 312 9.66 -20.31 -8.09
N ARG A 313 9.14 -19.31 -8.82
CA ARG A 313 7.89 -19.44 -9.60
C ARG A 313 8.04 -20.14 -10.94
N LEU A 314 9.25 -20.21 -11.45
CA LEU A 314 9.60 -21.07 -12.58
C LEU A 314 10.68 -22.02 -12.08
N SER A 315 10.42 -23.30 -12.20
CA SER A 315 11.29 -24.38 -11.71
C SER A 315 12.64 -24.46 -12.42
N ASP A 316 12.91 -23.59 -13.42
CA ASP A 316 14.17 -23.53 -14.13
C ASP A 316 14.52 -22.10 -14.59
N ASP A 317 15.81 -21.73 -14.51
CA ASP A 317 16.37 -20.46 -15.00
C ASP A 317 16.23 -20.33 -16.55
N GLU A 318 16.13 -21.46 -17.26
CA GLU A 318 16.01 -21.49 -18.72
C GLU A 318 14.63 -20.98 -19.16
N GLY A 319 13.56 -21.35 -18.44
CA GLY A 319 12.20 -20.87 -18.71
C GLY A 319 12.07 -19.37 -18.50
N VAL A 320 12.66 -18.83 -17.42
CA VAL A 320 12.72 -17.37 -17.17
C VAL A 320 13.48 -16.65 -18.26
N THR A 321 14.64 -17.16 -18.65
CA THR A 321 15.48 -16.58 -19.71
C THR A 321 14.74 -16.54 -21.04
N LYS A 322 14.09 -17.65 -21.42
CA LYS A 322 13.27 -17.72 -22.65
C LYS A 322 12.12 -16.71 -22.63
N LEU A 323 11.44 -16.55 -21.47
CA LEU A 323 10.36 -15.58 -21.32
C LEU A 323 10.87 -14.15 -21.54
N TYR A 324 11.94 -13.75 -20.85
CA TYR A 324 12.48 -12.39 -20.94
C TYR A 324 13.01 -12.07 -22.34
N THR A 325 13.66 -13.02 -22.99
CA THR A 325 14.09 -12.87 -24.39
C THR A 325 12.90 -12.65 -25.32
N LYS A 326 11.82 -13.45 -25.15
CA LYS A 326 10.58 -13.27 -25.94
C LYS A 326 9.95 -11.90 -25.66
N MET A 327 9.87 -11.47 -24.40
CA MET A 327 9.37 -10.13 -24.05
C MET A 327 10.18 -9.04 -24.77
N GLY A 328 11.50 -9.14 -24.76
CA GLY A 328 12.37 -8.20 -25.47
C GLY A 328 12.06 -8.09 -26.96
N HIS A 329 11.96 -9.24 -27.64
CA HIS A 329 11.65 -9.28 -29.06
C HIS A 329 10.25 -8.73 -29.40
N VAL A 330 9.24 -9.09 -28.62
CA VAL A 330 7.83 -8.67 -28.83
C VAL A 330 7.64 -7.18 -28.54
N PHE A 331 8.36 -6.64 -27.55
CA PHE A 331 8.18 -5.23 -27.17
C PHE A 331 9.09 -4.27 -27.97
N ALA A 332 10.11 -4.77 -28.67
CA ALA A 332 11.02 -3.95 -29.48
C ALA A 332 10.30 -3.15 -30.59
N PRO A 333 9.33 -3.72 -31.36
CA PRO A 333 8.59 -2.97 -32.38
C PRO A 333 7.70 -1.85 -31.80
N LEU A 334 7.29 -1.96 -30.55
CA LEU A 334 6.42 -1.00 -29.86
C LEU A 334 7.22 0.24 -29.41
N LYS A 335 7.81 0.99 -30.36
CA LYS A 335 8.75 2.07 -30.10
C LYS A 335 8.15 3.20 -29.28
N THR A 336 6.88 3.55 -29.50
CA THR A 336 6.17 4.63 -28.77
C THR A 336 5.64 4.21 -27.42
N TRP A 337 5.74 2.93 -27.10
CA TRP A 337 5.24 2.38 -25.83
C TRP A 337 6.32 2.43 -24.76
N SER A 338 5.98 2.90 -23.58
CA SER A 338 6.84 2.75 -22.39
C SER A 338 6.63 1.38 -21.76
N LYS A 339 7.70 0.80 -21.19
CA LYS A 339 7.66 -0.52 -20.57
C LYS A 339 8.17 -0.39 -19.12
N PHE A 340 7.43 -0.96 -18.19
CA PHE A 340 7.73 -0.99 -16.75
C PHE A 340 7.70 -2.44 -16.28
N ILE A 341 8.87 -3.03 -16.08
CA ILE A 341 8.99 -4.45 -15.75
C ILE A 341 9.57 -4.59 -14.35
N LEU A 342 8.82 -5.27 -13.47
CA LEU A 342 9.23 -5.54 -12.10
C LEU A 342 9.78 -6.95 -11.99
N THR A 343 11.02 -7.11 -11.54
CA THR A 343 11.63 -8.42 -11.31
C THR A 343 12.73 -8.37 -10.27
N SER A 344 13.02 -9.51 -9.62
CA SER A 344 14.19 -9.69 -8.76
C SER A 344 15.43 -10.18 -9.51
N ASP A 345 15.31 -10.50 -10.80
CA ASP A 345 16.42 -11.00 -11.61
C ASP A 345 17.39 -9.85 -11.96
N GLU A 346 18.58 -9.88 -11.39
CA GLU A 346 19.62 -8.88 -11.66
C GLU A 346 20.17 -8.97 -13.09
N GLY A 347 20.03 -10.13 -13.76
CA GLY A 347 20.41 -10.37 -15.16
C GLY A 347 19.35 -10.00 -16.20
N PHE A 348 18.23 -9.41 -15.78
CA PHE A 348 17.09 -9.13 -16.63
C PHE A 348 17.43 -8.39 -17.92
N GLU A 349 18.21 -7.29 -17.85
CA GLU A 349 18.57 -6.47 -19.02
C GLU A 349 19.29 -7.27 -20.10
N SER A 350 20.19 -8.17 -19.70
CA SER A 350 20.91 -9.05 -20.62
C SER A 350 19.97 -10.03 -21.31
N LYS A 351 19.04 -10.64 -20.56
CA LYS A 351 18.05 -11.60 -21.07
C LYS A 351 17.00 -10.92 -21.94
N PHE A 352 16.60 -9.70 -21.56
CA PHE A 352 15.63 -8.86 -22.30
C PHE A 352 16.21 -8.27 -23.59
N GLY A 353 17.55 -8.16 -23.67
CA GLY A 353 18.26 -7.70 -24.86
C GLY A 353 18.42 -6.19 -25.00
N SER A 354 18.06 -5.41 -23.96
CA SER A 354 18.28 -3.96 -23.95
C SER A 354 18.47 -3.43 -22.53
N LYS A 355 19.26 -2.35 -22.41
CA LYS A 355 19.43 -1.61 -21.15
C LYS A 355 18.21 -0.73 -20.88
N ALA A 356 17.78 -0.66 -19.64
CA ALA A 356 16.72 0.24 -19.21
C ALA A 356 17.20 1.68 -19.14
N ASP A 357 16.32 2.63 -19.49
CA ASP A 357 16.58 4.07 -19.33
C ASP A 357 16.72 4.45 -17.87
N LYS A 358 15.97 3.75 -17.00
CA LYS A 358 16.01 3.97 -15.56
C LYS A 358 15.70 2.66 -14.81
N LYS A 359 16.34 2.51 -13.65
CA LYS A 359 16.13 1.40 -12.75
C LYS A 359 15.79 1.92 -11.35
N ARG A 360 14.75 1.38 -10.75
CA ARG A 360 14.35 1.77 -9.39
C ARG A 360 14.27 0.54 -8.49
N LYS A 361 15.03 0.56 -7.40
CA LYS A 361 14.98 -0.46 -6.36
C LYS A 361 13.72 -0.31 -5.53
N LEU A 362 12.98 -1.40 -5.36
CA LEU A 362 11.76 -1.49 -4.55
C LEU A 362 11.82 -2.76 -3.67
N TYR A 363 10.84 -2.90 -2.78
CA TYR A 363 10.73 -4.07 -1.91
C TYR A 363 9.29 -4.60 -1.89
N ASN A 364 9.10 -5.82 -2.41
CA ASN A 364 7.83 -6.54 -2.31
C ASN A 364 7.85 -7.44 -1.06
N GLY A 365 7.42 -6.91 0.08
CA GLY A 365 7.65 -7.53 1.38
C GLY A 365 9.13 -7.44 1.76
N THR A 366 9.77 -8.57 1.99
CA THR A 366 11.23 -8.69 2.25
C THR A 366 12.05 -8.85 0.99
N LEU A 367 11.42 -9.17 -0.14
CA LEU A 367 12.10 -9.42 -1.39
C LEU A 367 12.48 -8.11 -2.08
N LYS A 368 13.79 -7.93 -2.34
CA LYS A 368 14.32 -6.86 -3.19
C LYS A 368 13.92 -7.12 -4.63
N VAL A 369 13.34 -6.14 -5.28
CA VAL A 369 12.96 -6.16 -6.70
C VAL A 369 13.40 -4.86 -7.36
N ASP A 370 13.66 -4.92 -8.65
CA ASP A 370 14.00 -3.74 -9.44
C ASP A 370 12.89 -3.49 -10.47
N LEU A 371 12.45 -2.25 -10.55
CA LEU A 371 11.57 -1.76 -11.60
C LEU A 371 12.41 -1.20 -12.74
N TYR A 372 12.48 -1.94 -13.83
CA TYR A 372 13.14 -1.55 -15.07
C TYR A 372 12.20 -0.70 -15.91
N GLN A 373 12.64 0.48 -16.34
CA GLN A 373 11.83 1.47 -17.01
C GLN A 373 12.44 1.78 -18.39
N TYR A 374 11.68 1.54 -19.44
CA TYR A 374 12.02 1.85 -20.83
C TYR A 374 11.01 2.88 -21.33
N PHE A 375 11.44 4.05 -21.71
CA PHE A 375 10.55 5.12 -22.14
C PHE A 375 10.33 5.06 -23.66
N GLY A 376 9.06 5.12 -24.08
CA GLY A 376 8.68 5.18 -25.48
C GLY A 376 9.10 6.50 -26.15
N GLU A 377 9.36 6.44 -27.44
CA GLU A 377 9.64 7.61 -28.26
C GLU A 377 8.46 8.59 -28.22
N ARG A 378 8.77 9.88 -28.12
CA ARG A 378 7.73 10.92 -28.16
C ARG A 378 7.19 11.06 -29.57
N VAL A 379 5.91 10.81 -29.77
CA VAL A 379 5.21 11.15 -31.01
C VAL A 379 5.03 12.67 -31.06
N LYS A 380 5.62 13.33 -32.08
CA LYS A 380 5.33 14.76 -32.32
C LYS A 380 3.84 14.88 -32.61
N ARG A 381 3.12 15.67 -31.82
CA ARG A 381 1.73 16.03 -32.16
C ARG A 381 1.78 16.69 -33.54
N GLN A 382 1.15 16.07 -34.55
CA GLN A 382 0.80 16.79 -35.75
C GLN A 382 -0.20 17.86 -35.34
N ILE A 383 0.21 19.11 -35.29
CA ILE A 383 -0.71 20.25 -35.20
C ILE A 383 -1.49 20.16 -36.50
N LYS A 384 -2.75 19.71 -36.42
CA LYS A 384 -3.69 19.90 -37.53
C LYS A 384 -3.82 21.40 -37.74
N ALA A 385 -3.32 21.86 -38.91
CA ALA A 385 -3.50 23.21 -39.38
C ALA A 385 -5.00 23.53 -39.60
#